data_5ba68e20a898a3506debc7d1d250a9f8
#
_entry.id   5ba68e20a898a3506debc7d1d250a9f8
#
_cell.length_a   1.000
_cell.length_b   1.000
_cell.length_c   1.000
_cell.angle_alpha   90.00
_cell.angle_beta   90.00
_cell.angle_gamma   90.00
#
_symmetry.space_group_name_H-M   'P 1'
#
loop_
_entity.id
_entity.type
_entity.pdbx_description
1 polymer ?
#
loop_
_entity_poly.entity_id
_entity_poly.type
_entity_poly.pdbx_seq_one_letter_code
_entity_poly.pdbx_strand_id
1 'polypeptide(L)'
;MAGHTRLDCCIGSSSLMRQAVAQAVHHARHRTAFQKRLIDQPLMSNVLADLALECEAATVLTMRLARAYDESDDISTVFRRVVTPAAKFWVCKRAPFVTLEAMEVLGGSGYIEESILPRLYREAPVNSIWEGAGNIMCLDVLRAMERTPKAAEVLRHELADAGDARLQAFAERLQGRLRAADRNDESQARVLVRDLVLALQAVLLIKHSPTAVADAFCASRLAGENGGAFGTLPRGLDLRALAERAGPLA
;
A
#
# COMPACT_ATOMS: atom_id res chain seq x y z
N MET A 1 -18.75 6.34 -13.99
CA MET A 1 -19.02 4.97 -13.46
C MET A 1 -17.74 4.20 -13.15
N ALA A 2 -16.89 3.82 -14.11
CA ALA A 2 -15.68 3.02 -13.85
C ALA A 2 -14.71 3.59 -12.77
N GLY A 3 -14.61 4.92 -12.65
CA GLY A 3 -13.76 5.54 -11.63
C GLY A 3 -14.21 5.25 -10.19
N HIS A 4 -15.50 5.34 -9.92
CA HIS A 4 -16.06 5.04 -8.58
C HIS A 4 -15.91 3.57 -8.23
N THR A 5 -16.22 2.64 -9.16
CA THR A 5 -16.04 1.21 -8.92
C THR A 5 -14.58 0.84 -8.65
N ARG A 6 -13.63 1.52 -9.31
CA ARG A 6 -12.20 1.33 -9.03
C ARG A 6 -11.79 1.87 -7.66
N LEU A 7 -12.38 2.99 -7.22
CA LEU A 7 -12.23 3.48 -5.84
C LEU A 7 -12.79 2.45 -4.85
N ASP A 8 -13.98 1.89 -5.11
CA ASP A 8 -14.57 0.83 -4.28
C ASP A 8 -13.66 -0.40 -4.18
N CYS A 9 -12.99 -0.78 -5.28
CA CYS A 9 -11.97 -1.84 -5.22
C CYS A 9 -10.81 -1.51 -4.27
N CYS A 10 -10.36 -0.24 -4.24
CA CYS A 10 -9.31 0.20 -3.30
C CYS A 10 -9.81 0.18 -1.86
N ILE A 11 -11.03 0.69 -1.60
CA ILE A 11 -11.67 0.68 -0.27
C ILE A 11 -11.84 -0.75 0.23
N GLY A 12 -12.42 -1.64 -0.59
CA GLY A 12 -12.61 -3.05 -0.25
C GLY A 12 -11.28 -3.75 0.05
N SER A 13 -10.26 -3.55 -0.81
CA SER A 13 -8.94 -4.18 -0.62
C SER A 13 -8.24 -3.68 0.64
N SER A 14 -8.22 -2.37 0.91
CA SER A 14 -7.62 -1.82 2.13
C SER A 14 -8.37 -2.28 3.39
N SER A 15 -9.69 -2.43 3.32
CA SER A 15 -10.52 -2.95 4.41
C SER A 15 -10.25 -4.43 4.69
N LEU A 16 -10.09 -5.27 3.65
CA LEU A 16 -9.69 -6.67 3.80
C LEU A 16 -8.31 -6.79 4.45
N MET A 17 -7.34 -5.99 4.00
CA MET A 17 -6.01 -5.92 4.63
C MET A 17 -6.13 -5.53 6.10
N ARG A 18 -6.88 -4.47 6.41
CA ARG A 18 -7.06 -3.98 7.78
C ARG A 18 -7.67 -5.05 8.70
N GLN A 19 -8.70 -5.74 8.23
CA GLN A 19 -9.34 -6.82 8.99
C GLN A 19 -8.39 -7.99 9.22
N ALA A 20 -7.66 -8.42 8.18
CA ALA A 20 -6.71 -9.53 8.30
C ALA A 20 -5.58 -9.22 9.28
N VAL A 21 -4.98 -8.02 9.17
CA VAL A 21 -3.89 -7.58 10.06
C VAL A 21 -4.36 -7.43 11.50
N ALA A 22 -5.58 -6.91 11.73
CA ALA A 22 -6.15 -6.81 13.08
C ALA A 22 -6.31 -8.19 13.74
N GLN A 23 -6.77 -9.21 12.99
CA GLN A 23 -6.88 -10.58 13.48
C GLN A 23 -5.48 -11.16 13.79
N ALA A 24 -4.50 -10.95 12.93
CA ALA A 24 -3.14 -11.42 13.12
C ALA A 24 -2.48 -10.81 14.36
N VAL A 25 -2.59 -9.49 14.56
CA VAL A 25 -2.06 -8.79 15.71
C VAL A 25 -2.77 -9.21 16.99
N HIS A 26 -4.11 -9.33 16.96
CA HIS A 26 -4.88 -9.83 18.10
C HIS A 26 -4.42 -11.23 18.50
N HIS A 27 -4.32 -12.16 17.56
CA HIS A 27 -3.82 -13.50 17.82
C HIS A 27 -2.42 -13.48 18.42
N ALA A 28 -1.50 -12.73 17.86
CA ALA A 28 -0.12 -12.66 18.33
C ALA A 28 0.03 -12.04 19.74
N ARG A 29 -0.87 -11.15 20.13
CA ARG A 29 -0.93 -10.60 21.51
C ARG A 29 -1.31 -11.64 22.56
N HIS A 30 -2.13 -12.64 22.19
CA HIS A 30 -2.69 -13.59 23.14
C HIS A 30 -2.06 -14.99 23.03
N ARG A 31 -1.55 -15.37 21.87
CA ARG A 31 -0.94 -16.68 21.65
C ARG A 31 0.49 -16.74 22.19
N THR A 32 0.75 -17.71 23.07
CA THR A 32 2.09 -18.03 23.58
C THR A 32 2.62 -19.27 22.87
N ALA A 33 3.85 -19.21 22.36
CA ALA A 33 4.64 -20.32 21.87
C ALA A 33 6.11 -20.13 22.26
N PHE A 34 6.84 -21.21 22.54
CA PHE A 34 8.24 -21.14 22.99
C PHE A 34 8.42 -20.20 24.18
N GLN A 35 7.52 -20.26 25.16
CA GLN A 35 7.52 -19.51 26.42
C GLN A 35 7.35 -17.98 26.30
N LYS A 36 7.04 -17.46 25.09
CA LYS A 36 6.80 -16.03 24.84
C LYS A 36 5.53 -15.85 24.02
N ARG A 37 4.86 -14.69 24.16
CA ARG A 37 3.78 -14.32 23.26
C ARG A 37 4.37 -14.16 21.85
N LEU A 38 3.61 -14.49 20.81
CA LEU A 38 4.08 -14.38 19.43
C LEU A 38 4.53 -12.96 19.10
N ILE A 39 3.80 -11.95 19.56
CA ILE A 39 4.12 -10.55 19.30
C ILE A 39 5.45 -10.10 19.97
N ASP A 40 5.94 -10.81 20.98
CA ASP A 40 7.22 -10.54 21.64
C ASP A 40 8.40 -11.29 20.99
N GLN A 41 8.14 -12.08 19.95
CA GLN A 41 9.18 -12.79 19.21
C GLN A 41 9.70 -11.92 18.06
N PRO A 42 11.01 -11.69 17.93
CA PRO A 42 11.56 -10.72 17.00
C PRO A 42 11.15 -10.94 15.53
N LEU A 43 11.14 -12.18 15.05
CA LEU A 43 10.72 -12.50 13.69
C LEU A 43 9.24 -12.19 13.46
N MET A 44 8.37 -12.59 14.41
CA MET A 44 6.94 -12.31 14.32
C MET A 44 6.65 -10.80 14.42
N SER A 45 7.35 -10.08 15.29
CA SER A 45 7.24 -8.62 15.39
C SER A 45 7.60 -7.94 14.07
N ASN A 46 8.61 -8.43 13.35
CA ASN A 46 8.99 -7.89 12.04
C ASN A 46 7.89 -8.15 11.00
N VAL A 47 7.34 -9.35 10.93
CA VAL A 47 6.21 -9.66 10.05
C VAL A 47 5.01 -8.77 10.32
N LEU A 48 4.58 -8.67 11.58
CA LEU A 48 3.41 -7.87 11.97
C LEU A 48 3.62 -6.38 11.70
N ALA A 49 4.81 -5.86 11.95
CA ALA A 49 5.16 -4.47 11.66
C ALA A 49 5.11 -4.18 10.16
N ASP A 50 5.61 -5.09 9.34
CA ASP A 50 5.62 -4.96 7.88
C ASP A 50 4.19 -5.01 7.30
N LEU A 51 3.34 -5.90 7.81
CA LEU A 51 1.92 -5.97 7.48
C LEU A 51 1.19 -4.67 7.88
N ALA A 52 1.51 -4.13 9.06
CA ALA A 52 0.93 -2.88 9.54
C ALA A 52 1.28 -1.71 8.63
N LEU A 53 2.54 -1.59 8.21
CA LEU A 53 2.98 -0.55 7.27
C LEU A 53 2.25 -0.64 5.93
N GLU A 54 2.13 -1.84 5.35
CA GLU A 54 1.44 -2.04 4.08
C GLU A 54 -0.04 -1.65 4.18
N CYS A 55 -0.69 -2.05 5.26
CA CYS A 55 -2.10 -1.74 5.52
C CYS A 55 -2.33 -0.23 5.71
N GLU A 56 -1.48 0.45 6.50
CA GLU A 56 -1.62 1.89 6.74
C GLU A 56 -1.35 2.69 5.46
N ALA A 57 -0.33 2.31 4.69
CA ALA A 57 -0.01 2.94 3.40
C ALA A 57 -1.14 2.79 2.37
N ALA A 58 -1.79 1.62 2.31
CA ALA A 58 -2.97 1.42 1.47
C ALA A 58 -4.15 2.29 1.92
N THR A 59 -4.36 2.39 3.23
CA THR A 59 -5.47 3.17 3.82
C THR A 59 -5.32 4.66 3.55
N VAL A 60 -4.16 5.26 3.83
CA VAL A 60 -3.96 6.70 3.62
C VAL A 60 -4.09 7.10 2.15
N LEU A 61 -3.59 6.26 1.24
CA LEU A 61 -3.75 6.49 -0.21
C LEU A 61 -5.22 6.41 -0.64
N THR A 62 -5.94 5.41 -0.13
CA THR A 62 -7.36 5.22 -0.45
C THR A 62 -8.20 6.40 0.08
N MET A 63 -7.92 6.89 1.30
CA MET A 63 -8.61 8.05 1.87
C MET A 63 -8.28 9.35 1.12
N ARG A 64 -7.01 9.56 0.73
CA ARG A 64 -6.63 10.70 -0.12
C ARG A 64 -7.35 10.67 -1.46
N LEU A 65 -7.47 9.48 -2.05
CA LEU A 65 -8.19 9.30 -3.30
C LEU A 65 -9.70 9.57 -3.13
N ALA A 66 -10.33 9.04 -2.08
CA ALA A 66 -11.73 9.28 -1.76
C ALA A 66 -12.03 10.78 -1.61
N ARG A 67 -11.17 11.50 -0.88
CA ARG A 67 -11.27 12.97 -0.77
C ARG A 67 -11.27 13.66 -2.14
N ALA A 68 -10.44 13.21 -3.10
CA ALA A 68 -10.43 13.78 -4.44
C ALA A 68 -11.71 13.51 -5.25
N TYR A 69 -12.54 12.54 -4.82
CA TYR A 69 -13.87 12.33 -5.39
C TYR A 69 -14.93 13.23 -4.77
N ASP A 70 -14.74 13.69 -3.53
CA ASP A 70 -15.64 14.65 -2.86
C ASP A 70 -15.40 16.09 -3.36
N GLU A 71 -14.21 16.38 -3.84
CA GLU A 71 -13.80 17.68 -4.35
C GLU A 71 -14.10 17.82 -5.86
N SER A 72 -14.51 19.02 -6.30
CA SER A 72 -14.88 19.29 -7.70
C SER A 72 -13.91 20.19 -8.46
N ASP A 73 -12.81 20.61 -7.82
CA ASP A 73 -11.78 21.44 -8.43
C ASP A 73 -10.95 20.70 -9.49
N ASP A 74 -10.23 21.45 -10.31
CA ASP A 74 -9.43 20.93 -11.40
C ASP A 74 -8.29 20.00 -10.91
N ILE A 75 -7.65 20.35 -9.76
CA ILE A 75 -6.51 19.58 -9.22
C ILE A 75 -6.99 18.21 -8.80
N SER A 76 -8.07 18.13 -8.03
CA SER A 76 -8.68 16.89 -7.58
C SER A 76 -9.20 16.04 -8.74
N THR A 77 -9.75 16.70 -9.78
CA THR A 77 -10.19 16.02 -11.01
C THR A 77 -9.01 15.38 -11.75
N VAL A 78 -7.90 16.08 -11.91
CA VAL A 78 -6.67 15.55 -12.53
C VAL A 78 -6.06 14.46 -11.65
N PHE A 79 -5.97 14.68 -10.34
CA PHE A 79 -5.44 13.69 -9.40
C PHE A 79 -6.21 12.36 -9.49
N ARG A 80 -7.54 12.37 -9.33
CA ARG A 80 -8.34 11.15 -9.41
C ARG A 80 -8.27 10.48 -10.77
N ARG A 81 -8.10 11.23 -11.88
CA ARG A 81 -7.97 10.64 -13.22
C ARG A 81 -6.71 9.78 -13.34
N VAL A 82 -5.60 10.20 -12.75
CA VAL A 82 -4.31 9.48 -12.82
C VAL A 82 -4.18 8.46 -11.68
N VAL A 83 -4.55 8.86 -10.46
CA VAL A 83 -4.24 8.05 -9.27
C VAL A 83 -5.24 6.92 -9.04
N THR A 84 -6.50 7.03 -9.52
CA THR A 84 -7.47 5.92 -9.37
C THR A 84 -6.96 4.61 -9.98
N PRO A 85 -6.55 4.54 -11.26
CA PRO A 85 -6.03 3.30 -11.81
C PRO A 85 -4.70 2.88 -11.15
N ALA A 86 -3.84 3.83 -10.76
CA ALA A 86 -2.59 3.54 -10.08
C ALA A 86 -2.82 2.89 -8.70
N ALA A 87 -3.68 3.48 -7.89
CA ALA A 87 -4.05 2.96 -6.57
C ALA A 87 -4.71 1.59 -6.69
N LYS A 88 -5.66 1.44 -7.63
CA LYS A 88 -6.34 0.16 -7.87
C LYS A 88 -5.33 -0.92 -8.25
N PHE A 89 -4.38 -0.63 -9.15
CA PHE A 89 -3.32 -1.59 -9.49
C PHE A 89 -2.56 -2.06 -8.26
N TRP A 90 -2.09 -1.13 -7.43
CA TRP A 90 -1.19 -1.48 -6.33
C TRP A 90 -1.93 -2.06 -5.12
N VAL A 91 -2.91 -1.34 -4.59
CA VAL A 91 -3.64 -1.74 -3.37
C VAL A 91 -4.32 -3.09 -3.55
N CYS A 92 -5.06 -3.29 -4.66
CA CYS A 92 -5.75 -4.55 -4.90
C CYS A 92 -4.76 -5.71 -5.16
N LYS A 93 -3.59 -5.43 -5.72
CA LYS A 93 -2.57 -6.47 -5.94
C LYS A 93 -1.84 -6.85 -4.65
N ARG A 94 -1.74 -5.96 -3.68
CA ARG A 94 -1.10 -6.23 -2.38
C ARG A 94 -2.03 -6.98 -1.42
N ALA A 95 -3.34 -6.78 -1.52
CA ALA A 95 -4.30 -7.36 -0.59
C ALA A 95 -4.23 -8.91 -0.47
N PRO A 96 -4.12 -9.71 -1.55
CA PRO A 96 -3.98 -11.15 -1.43
C PRO A 96 -2.73 -11.59 -0.65
N PHE A 97 -1.61 -10.89 -0.82
CA PHE A 97 -0.37 -11.22 -0.10
C PHE A 97 -0.46 -10.87 1.38
N VAL A 98 -1.07 -9.73 1.72
CA VAL A 98 -1.29 -9.32 3.12
C VAL A 98 -2.25 -10.30 3.83
N THR A 99 -3.34 -10.67 3.18
CA THR A 99 -4.31 -11.62 3.76
C THR A 99 -3.72 -13.02 3.92
N LEU A 100 -2.88 -13.47 2.99
CA LEU A 100 -2.16 -14.73 3.07
C LEU A 100 -1.18 -14.76 4.25
N GLU A 101 -0.32 -13.75 4.34
CA GLU A 101 0.66 -13.65 5.43
C GLU A 101 -0.02 -13.54 6.81
N ALA A 102 -1.11 -12.76 6.90
CA ALA A 102 -1.92 -12.69 8.12
C ALA A 102 -2.51 -14.06 8.51
N MET A 103 -2.89 -14.88 7.52
CA MET A 103 -3.36 -16.24 7.74
C MET A 103 -2.25 -17.12 8.29
N GLU A 104 -1.02 -17.00 7.79
CA GLU A 104 0.16 -17.73 8.29
C GLU A 104 0.49 -17.39 9.75
N VAL A 105 0.30 -16.13 10.17
CA VAL A 105 0.49 -15.72 11.58
C VAL A 105 -0.35 -16.56 12.55
N LEU A 106 -1.56 -16.97 12.15
CA LEU A 106 -2.42 -17.81 12.99
C LEU A 106 -2.10 -19.31 12.88
N GLY A 107 -1.22 -19.71 11.97
CA GLY A 107 -0.94 -21.12 11.69
C GLY A 107 -2.16 -21.88 11.23
N GLY A 108 -2.34 -23.13 11.64
CA GLY A 108 -3.47 -23.96 11.25
C GLY A 108 -4.84 -23.32 11.56
N SER A 109 -4.94 -22.59 12.65
CA SER A 109 -6.18 -21.86 13.01
C SER A 109 -6.54 -20.75 12.03
N GLY A 110 -5.58 -20.22 11.28
CA GLY A 110 -5.83 -19.22 10.23
C GLY A 110 -6.33 -19.85 8.93
N TYR A 111 -6.02 -21.12 8.70
CA TYR A 111 -6.34 -21.83 7.46
C TYR A 111 -7.72 -22.50 7.47
N ILE A 112 -8.22 -22.92 8.63
CA ILE A 112 -9.52 -23.62 8.77
C ILE A 112 -10.68 -22.64 8.61
N GLU A 113 -11.83 -23.14 8.11
CA GLU A 113 -13.00 -22.32 7.74
C GLU A 113 -13.75 -21.71 8.92
N GLU A 114 -13.47 -22.10 10.16
CA GLU A 114 -13.97 -21.48 11.39
C GLU A 114 -13.36 -20.10 11.63
N SER A 115 -12.22 -19.80 10.98
CA SER A 115 -11.59 -18.47 10.94
C SER A 115 -12.14 -17.63 9.79
N ILE A 116 -12.15 -16.29 9.97
CA ILE A 116 -12.52 -15.37 8.89
C ILE A 116 -11.44 -15.28 7.80
N LEU A 117 -10.17 -15.61 8.11
CA LEU A 117 -9.03 -15.36 7.23
C LEU A 117 -9.08 -16.08 5.88
N PRO A 118 -9.52 -17.36 5.78
CA PRO A 118 -9.68 -18.00 4.48
C PRO A 118 -10.68 -17.28 3.57
N ARG A 119 -11.74 -16.71 4.13
CA ARG A 119 -12.73 -15.92 3.39
C ARG A 119 -12.10 -14.59 2.90
N LEU A 120 -11.39 -13.87 3.76
CA LEU A 120 -10.71 -12.63 3.37
C LEU A 120 -9.69 -12.88 2.25
N TYR A 121 -8.94 -13.98 2.34
CA TYR A 121 -7.97 -14.37 1.32
C TYR A 121 -8.65 -14.68 -0.03
N ARG A 122 -9.74 -15.46 -0.02
CA ARG A 122 -10.46 -15.80 -1.26
C ARG A 122 -11.17 -14.61 -1.90
N GLU A 123 -11.60 -13.64 -1.12
CA GLU A 123 -12.22 -12.40 -1.59
C GLU A 123 -11.20 -11.46 -2.24
N ALA A 124 -10.00 -11.33 -1.66
CA ALA A 124 -9.02 -10.32 -2.06
C ALA A 124 -8.64 -10.34 -3.56
N PRO A 125 -8.44 -11.47 -4.26
CA PRO A 125 -8.02 -11.49 -5.66
C PRO A 125 -9.00 -10.84 -6.63
N VAL A 126 -10.32 -10.91 -6.40
CA VAL A 126 -11.32 -10.39 -7.34
C VAL A 126 -11.17 -8.89 -7.57
N ASN A 127 -10.78 -8.14 -6.53
CA ASN A 127 -10.57 -6.70 -6.63
C ASN A 127 -9.43 -6.31 -7.58
N SER A 128 -8.46 -7.20 -7.82
CA SER A 128 -7.41 -6.97 -8.81
C SER A 128 -7.79 -7.40 -10.24
N ILE A 129 -8.96 -8.02 -10.43
CA ILE A 129 -9.42 -8.60 -11.70
C ILE A 129 -10.49 -7.72 -12.34
N TRP A 130 -11.63 -7.54 -11.68
CA TRP A 130 -12.76 -6.79 -12.24
C TRP A 130 -12.44 -5.29 -12.39
N GLU A 131 -13.22 -4.59 -13.23
CA GLU A 131 -13.00 -3.17 -13.59
C GLU A 131 -11.62 -2.87 -14.20
N GLY A 132 -10.96 -3.89 -14.68
CA GLY A 132 -9.66 -3.85 -15.33
C GLY A 132 -8.55 -4.47 -14.49
N ALA A 133 -7.95 -5.52 -15.03
CA ALA A 133 -6.79 -6.18 -14.43
C ALA A 133 -5.53 -5.29 -14.45
N GLY A 134 -4.51 -5.71 -13.72
CA GLY A 134 -3.31 -4.89 -13.46
C GLY A 134 -2.66 -4.24 -14.70
N ASN A 135 -2.56 -4.95 -15.83
CA ASN A 135 -2.02 -4.36 -17.06
C ASN A 135 -2.90 -3.22 -17.58
N ILE A 136 -4.22 -3.43 -17.59
CA ILE A 136 -5.17 -2.41 -18.03
C ILE A 136 -5.07 -1.16 -17.15
N MET A 137 -4.90 -1.33 -15.85
CA MET A 137 -4.72 -0.21 -14.92
C MET A 137 -3.43 0.56 -15.21
N CYS A 138 -2.30 -0.13 -15.42
CA CYS A 138 -1.05 0.52 -15.74
C CYS A 138 -1.10 1.27 -17.08
N LEU A 139 -1.68 0.67 -18.11
CA LEU A 139 -1.89 1.34 -19.41
C LEU A 139 -2.83 2.54 -19.29
N ASP A 140 -3.87 2.47 -18.44
CA ASP A 140 -4.76 3.60 -18.22
C ASP A 140 -4.05 4.78 -17.50
N VAL A 141 -3.09 4.50 -16.61
CA VAL A 141 -2.21 5.53 -16.02
C VAL A 141 -1.38 6.22 -17.10
N LEU A 142 -0.71 5.46 -17.98
CA LEU A 142 0.09 6.03 -19.07
C LEU A 142 -0.78 6.93 -19.98
N ARG A 143 -1.95 6.45 -20.38
CA ARG A 143 -2.92 7.24 -21.18
C ARG A 143 -3.40 8.48 -20.44
N ALA A 144 -3.62 8.40 -19.12
CA ALA A 144 -4.02 9.54 -18.32
C ALA A 144 -2.92 10.59 -18.26
N MET A 145 -1.67 10.20 -18.05
CA MET A 145 -0.51 11.08 -18.05
C MET A 145 -0.32 11.78 -19.42
N GLU A 146 -0.56 11.08 -20.51
CA GLU A 146 -0.46 11.63 -21.85
C GLU A 146 -1.57 12.64 -22.18
N ARG A 147 -2.83 12.28 -21.84
CA ARG A 147 -4.02 13.05 -22.26
C ARG A 147 -4.43 14.16 -21.30
N THR A 148 -3.80 14.26 -20.14
CA THR A 148 -4.14 15.25 -19.11
C THR A 148 -2.99 16.25 -18.95
N PRO A 149 -3.06 17.44 -19.54
CA PRO A 149 -1.92 18.38 -19.62
C PRO A 149 -1.30 18.74 -18.28
N LYS A 150 -2.11 18.83 -17.21
CA LYS A 150 -1.65 19.19 -15.86
C LYS A 150 -1.24 17.99 -14.99
N ALA A 151 -1.27 16.76 -15.51
CA ALA A 151 -1.05 15.55 -14.71
C ALA A 151 0.32 15.56 -14.01
N ALA A 152 1.39 15.87 -14.73
CA ALA A 152 2.74 15.92 -14.17
C ALA A 152 2.92 17.05 -13.15
N GLU A 153 2.24 18.18 -13.31
CA GLU A 153 2.25 19.30 -12.39
C GLU A 153 1.53 18.95 -11.08
N VAL A 154 0.32 18.40 -11.18
CA VAL A 154 -0.48 17.97 -10.03
C VAL A 154 0.26 16.91 -9.21
N LEU A 155 0.88 15.91 -9.87
CA LEU A 155 1.65 14.89 -9.16
C LEU A 155 2.91 15.48 -8.51
N ARG A 156 3.61 16.40 -9.16
CA ARG A 156 4.77 17.08 -8.55
C ARG A 156 4.36 17.88 -7.32
N HIS A 157 3.23 18.60 -7.39
CA HIS A 157 2.70 19.34 -6.25
C HIS A 157 2.34 18.41 -5.08
N GLU A 158 1.68 17.27 -5.36
CA GLU A 158 1.33 16.29 -4.33
C GLU A 158 2.58 15.70 -3.63
N LEU A 159 3.66 15.48 -4.39
CA LEU A 159 4.93 14.91 -3.91
C LEU A 159 5.89 15.97 -3.30
N ALA A 160 5.54 17.24 -3.35
CA ALA A 160 6.37 18.31 -2.82
C ALA A 160 6.31 18.39 -1.29
N ASP A 161 7.33 19.02 -0.70
CA ASP A 161 7.40 19.47 0.71
C ASP A 161 7.28 18.36 1.78
N ALA A 162 7.73 17.16 1.46
CA ALA A 162 7.72 16.06 2.44
C ALA A 162 8.94 16.00 3.37
N GLY A 163 10.00 16.78 3.12
CA GLY A 163 11.17 16.92 4.02
C GLY A 163 12.03 15.66 4.20
N ASP A 164 11.78 14.56 3.47
CA ASP A 164 12.53 13.31 3.56
C ASP A 164 13.45 13.13 2.35
N ALA A 165 14.76 13.01 2.59
CA ALA A 165 15.77 12.87 1.54
C ALA A 165 15.60 11.57 0.71
N ARG A 166 15.10 10.48 1.31
CA ARG A 166 14.84 9.21 0.61
C ARG A 166 13.71 9.37 -0.39
N LEU A 167 12.64 10.09 0.02
CA LEU A 167 11.52 10.39 -0.87
C LEU A 167 11.97 11.34 -2.00
N GLN A 168 12.79 12.35 -1.71
CA GLN A 168 13.32 13.25 -2.73
C GLN A 168 14.13 12.49 -3.78
N ALA A 169 15.10 11.67 -3.35
CA ALA A 169 15.89 10.83 -4.25
C ALA A 169 15.04 9.85 -5.05
N PHE A 170 14.00 9.29 -4.43
CA PHE A 170 13.06 8.37 -5.11
C PHE A 170 12.22 9.12 -6.16
N ALA A 171 11.71 10.30 -5.83
CA ALA A 171 10.93 11.14 -6.75
C ALA A 171 11.75 11.62 -7.94
N GLU A 172 13.04 11.94 -7.75
CA GLU A 172 13.97 12.29 -8.85
C GLU A 172 14.15 11.09 -9.80
N ARG A 173 14.37 9.89 -9.28
CA ARG A 173 14.44 8.67 -10.11
C ARG A 173 13.14 8.41 -10.87
N LEU A 174 12.00 8.58 -10.22
CA LEU A 174 10.68 8.46 -10.85
C LEU A 174 10.52 9.48 -11.99
N GLN A 175 10.88 10.74 -11.76
CA GLN A 175 10.85 11.77 -12.80
C GLN A 175 11.80 11.44 -13.96
N GLY A 176 12.99 10.93 -13.67
CA GLY A 176 13.94 10.44 -14.68
C GLY A 176 13.33 9.35 -15.56
N ARG A 177 12.67 8.38 -14.96
CA ARG A 177 11.95 7.31 -15.69
C ARG A 177 10.78 7.85 -16.53
N LEU A 178 10.02 8.79 -15.99
CA LEU A 178 8.91 9.43 -16.72
C LEU A 178 9.38 10.21 -17.96
N ARG A 179 10.58 10.82 -17.90
CA ARG A 179 11.17 11.53 -19.02
C ARG A 179 11.80 10.59 -20.07
N ALA A 180 12.45 9.52 -19.58
CA ALA A 180 13.13 8.53 -20.41
C ALA A 180 12.16 7.46 -20.98
N ALA A 181 10.96 7.36 -20.44
CA ALA A 181 9.98 6.40 -20.91
C ALA A 181 9.72 6.64 -22.41
N ASP A 182 10.21 5.71 -23.22
CA ASP A 182 9.72 5.61 -24.58
C ASP A 182 8.22 5.34 -24.48
N ARG A 183 7.44 6.24 -25.03
CA ARG A 183 5.97 6.16 -24.99
C ARG A 183 5.44 4.88 -25.66
N ASN A 184 6.30 4.20 -26.43
CA ASN A 184 6.01 2.94 -27.08
C ASN A 184 6.44 1.71 -26.27
N ASP A 185 7.22 1.87 -25.18
CA ASP A 185 7.63 0.77 -24.33
C ASP A 185 6.70 0.59 -23.12
N GLU A 186 5.58 -0.08 -23.36
CA GLU A 186 4.61 -0.44 -22.31
C GLU A 186 5.19 -1.45 -21.29
N SER A 187 6.34 -2.08 -21.56
CA SER A 187 6.94 -3.10 -20.68
C SER A 187 7.30 -2.53 -19.29
N GLN A 188 7.62 -1.24 -19.22
CA GLN A 188 7.98 -0.53 -17.98
C GLN A 188 6.77 0.04 -17.21
N ALA A 189 5.56 -0.06 -17.76
CA ALA A 189 4.36 0.56 -17.17
C ALA A 189 4.13 0.13 -15.70
N ARG A 190 4.31 -1.15 -15.37
CA ARG A 190 4.12 -1.63 -14.00
C ARG A 190 5.15 -1.09 -13.01
N VAL A 191 6.40 -0.95 -13.43
CA VAL A 191 7.47 -0.37 -12.60
C VAL A 191 7.18 1.10 -12.33
N LEU A 192 6.81 1.84 -13.38
CA LEU A 192 6.47 3.26 -13.28
C LEU A 192 5.28 3.50 -12.34
N VAL A 193 4.21 2.74 -12.52
CA VAL A 193 3.00 2.89 -11.69
C VAL A 193 3.24 2.46 -10.24
N ARG A 194 4.01 1.38 -10.01
CA ARG A 194 4.45 1.01 -8.66
C ARG A 194 5.21 2.15 -7.99
N ASP A 195 6.19 2.72 -8.68
CA ASP A 195 7.03 3.77 -8.10
C ASP A 195 6.22 5.04 -7.82
N LEU A 196 5.28 5.39 -8.71
CA LEU A 196 4.34 6.49 -8.45
C LEU A 196 3.52 6.26 -7.18
N VAL A 197 2.97 5.05 -7.02
CA VAL A 197 2.16 4.73 -5.82
C VAL A 197 2.99 4.73 -4.56
N LEU A 198 4.20 4.16 -4.57
CA LEU A 198 5.10 4.16 -3.41
C LEU A 198 5.48 5.59 -3.00
N ALA A 199 5.75 6.48 -3.96
CA ALA A 199 6.02 7.88 -3.66
C ALA A 199 4.80 8.58 -3.04
N LEU A 200 3.59 8.35 -3.58
CA LEU A 200 2.35 8.89 -3.02
C LEU A 200 2.06 8.36 -1.62
N GLN A 201 2.24 7.07 -1.38
CA GLN A 201 2.08 6.49 -0.06
C GLN A 201 3.06 7.10 0.95
N ALA A 202 4.33 7.26 0.56
CA ALA A 202 5.35 7.84 1.42
C ALA A 202 5.02 9.28 1.83
N VAL A 203 4.67 10.14 0.88
CA VAL A 203 4.32 11.53 1.19
C VAL A 203 3.08 11.62 2.08
N LEU A 204 2.09 10.78 1.87
CA LEU A 204 0.88 10.75 2.70
C LEU A 204 1.16 10.25 4.12
N LEU A 205 2.01 9.23 4.28
CA LEU A 205 2.45 8.77 5.60
C LEU A 205 3.26 9.84 6.33
N ILE A 206 4.15 10.57 5.65
CA ILE A 206 4.90 11.69 6.24
C ILE A 206 3.95 12.78 6.74
N LYS A 207 2.90 13.09 5.98
CA LYS A 207 1.95 14.16 6.31
C LYS A 207 0.92 13.77 7.38
N HIS A 208 0.55 12.50 7.48
CA HIS A 208 -0.65 12.08 8.22
C HIS A 208 -0.43 10.96 9.24
N SER A 209 0.74 10.33 9.27
CA SER A 209 1.05 9.25 10.21
C SER A 209 2.14 9.64 11.20
N PRO A 210 2.32 8.92 12.31
CA PRO A 210 3.45 9.13 13.21
C PRO A 210 4.78 8.99 12.49
N THR A 211 5.78 9.78 12.89
CA THR A 211 7.12 9.79 12.29
C THR A 211 7.75 8.40 12.17
N ALA A 212 7.57 7.53 13.19
CA ALA A 212 8.09 6.17 13.15
C ALA A 212 7.51 5.32 12.02
N VAL A 213 6.24 5.52 11.65
CA VAL A 213 5.58 4.83 10.53
C VAL A 213 6.14 5.33 9.20
N ALA A 214 6.21 6.65 9.04
CA ALA A 214 6.76 7.27 7.83
C ALA A 214 8.23 6.88 7.63
N ASP A 215 9.04 6.92 8.68
CA ASP A 215 10.46 6.51 8.65
C ASP A 215 10.61 5.05 8.24
N ALA A 216 9.87 4.14 8.88
CA ALA A 216 9.92 2.72 8.56
C ALA A 216 9.49 2.43 7.10
N PHE A 217 8.47 3.13 6.60
CA PHE A 217 8.04 3.01 5.21
C PHE A 217 9.12 3.50 4.23
N CYS A 218 9.66 4.69 4.44
CA CYS A 218 10.70 5.25 3.59
C CYS A 218 11.97 4.39 3.59
N ALA A 219 12.41 3.90 4.75
CA ALA A 219 13.57 3.01 4.87
C ALA A 219 13.37 1.70 4.10
N SER A 220 12.21 1.05 4.25
CA SER A 220 11.97 -0.26 3.65
C SER A 220 11.53 -0.20 2.19
N ARG A 221 10.72 0.79 1.77
CA ARG A 221 10.11 0.83 0.42
C ARG A 221 10.84 1.73 -0.57
N LEU A 222 11.48 2.81 -0.09
CA LEU A 222 12.14 3.78 -0.97
C LEU A 222 13.66 3.61 -1.04
N ALA A 223 14.31 3.24 0.07
CA ALA A 223 15.75 3.02 0.13
C ALA A 223 16.21 1.66 -0.44
N GLY A 224 15.28 0.76 -0.74
CA GLY A 224 15.59 -0.51 -1.40
C GLY A 224 16.01 -1.65 -0.46
N GLU A 225 15.83 -1.50 0.84
CA GLU A 225 16.17 -2.53 1.84
C GLU A 225 15.07 -3.58 2.06
N ASN A 226 14.14 -3.72 1.11
CA ASN A 226 13.05 -4.68 1.21
C ASN A 226 13.40 -5.96 0.43
N GLY A 227 13.42 -7.09 1.12
CA GLY A 227 13.72 -8.41 0.55
C GLY A 227 12.60 -9.05 -0.27
N GLY A 228 11.47 -8.33 -0.50
CA GLY A 228 10.35 -8.83 -1.32
C GLY A 228 9.36 -9.74 -0.59
N ALA A 229 9.70 -10.24 0.60
CA ALA A 229 8.80 -10.97 1.50
C ALA A 229 8.47 -10.10 2.73
N PHE A 230 7.34 -10.35 3.38
CA PHE A 230 7.03 -9.68 4.65
C PHE A 230 8.00 -10.13 5.75
N GLY A 231 8.21 -9.27 6.76
CA GLY A 231 9.15 -9.54 7.83
C GLY A 231 10.61 -9.27 7.49
N THR A 232 10.88 -8.53 6.43
CA THR A 232 12.22 -8.14 6.00
C THR A 232 12.51 -6.65 6.20
N LEU A 233 11.89 -6.03 7.20
CA LEU A 233 12.15 -4.64 7.56
C LEU A 233 13.60 -4.45 8.05
N PRO A 234 14.23 -3.29 7.75
CA PRO A 234 15.58 -2.99 8.17
C PRO A 234 15.73 -2.92 9.70
N ARG A 235 16.98 -2.99 10.18
CA ARG A 235 17.30 -2.88 11.62
C ARG A 235 17.04 -1.46 12.13
N GLY A 236 16.81 -1.35 13.43
CA GLY A 236 16.68 -0.06 14.12
C GLY A 236 15.26 0.49 14.21
N LEU A 237 14.27 -0.20 13.66
CA LEU A 237 12.87 0.19 13.75
C LEU A 237 12.22 -0.32 15.05
N ASP A 238 11.28 0.43 15.61
CA ASP A 238 10.43 -0.04 16.70
C ASP A 238 9.30 -0.93 16.14
N LEU A 239 9.66 -2.18 15.85
CA LEU A 239 8.76 -3.18 15.30
C LEU A 239 7.52 -3.41 16.15
N ARG A 240 7.70 -3.31 17.48
CA ARG A 240 6.60 -3.50 18.42
C ARG A 240 5.57 -2.39 18.31
N ALA A 241 5.99 -1.14 18.33
CA ALA A 241 5.08 0.00 18.21
C ALA A 241 4.34 -0.01 16.86
N LEU A 242 5.03 -0.35 15.76
CA LEU A 242 4.43 -0.49 14.45
C LEU A 242 3.34 -1.58 14.41
N ALA A 243 3.63 -2.77 14.94
CA ALA A 243 2.67 -3.88 14.97
C ALA A 243 1.45 -3.57 15.87
N GLU A 244 1.67 -3.01 17.05
CA GLU A 244 0.59 -2.66 18.01
C GLU A 244 -0.39 -1.64 17.42
N ARG A 245 0.08 -0.72 16.59
CA ARG A 245 -0.75 0.28 15.92
C ARG A 245 -1.82 -0.35 15.00
N ALA A 246 -1.55 -1.50 14.41
CA ALA A 246 -2.50 -2.22 13.56
C ALA A 246 -3.43 -3.15 14.34
N GLY A 247 -3.21 -3.33 15.64
CA GLY A 247 -4.09 -4.14 16.48
C GLY A 247 -5.48 -3.53 16.67
N PRO A 248 -6.47 -4.34 17.11
CA PRO A 248 -7.75 -3.80 17.55
C PRO A 248 -7.54 -2.88 18.75
N LEU A 249 -8.38 -1.86 18.86
CA LEU A 249 -8.45 -1.03 20.07
C LEU A 249 -8.87 -1.93 21.23
N ALA A 250 -8.25 -1.72 22.39
CA ALA A 250 -8.55 -2.46 23.61
C ALA A 250 -9.94 -2.09 24.13
#